data_33a9cdc4e3dadf1ac9e22cb0581a17fa
#
_entry.id   33a9cdc4e3dadf1ac9e22cb0581a17fa
#
_cell.length_a   1.000
_cell.length_b   1.000
_cell.length_c   1.000
_cell.angle_alpha   90.00
_cell.angle_beta   90.00
_cell.angle_gamma   90.00
#
_symmetry.space_group_name_H-M   'P 1'
#
loop_
_entity.id
_entity.type
_entity.pdbx_description
1 polymer ?
#
loop_
_entity_poly.entity_id
_entity_poly.type
_entity_poly.pdbx_seq_one_letter_code
_entity_poly.pdbx_strand_id
1 'polypeptide(L)'
;MTAAACTSRIASYIHLMPGLDKFGPLPDTHLVPDVLRGGLKVVFCGTALGRKSAEQKAYYANPGNFFWRTLHATGLTPEQIKPHDYMRLLDHGLGATDLAKRHYGNDAELPRDAFDVEALRQKILTHAPRILAFTSKTGAAAFLGRPTGSIPLGFQSESIGPTRLCVLPSPSGQARIFWDETVWQALADAVNALR
;
A
#
# COMPACT_ATOMS: atom_id res chain seq x y z
N MET A 1 -15.60 -29.10 1.75
CA MET A 1 -16.49 -28.15 1.05
C MET A 1 -15.67 -27.49 -0.02
N THR A 2 -15.95 -27.82 -1.28
CA THR A 2 -15.12 -27.48 -2.44
C THR A 2 -15.43 -26.05 -2.94
N ALA A 3 -14.44 -25.39 -3.52
CA ALA A 3 -14.51 -24.02 -4.07
C ALA A 3 -15.68 -23.76 -5.04
N ALA A 4 -16.27 -24.79 -5.63
CA ALA A 4 -17.43 -24.72 -6.52
C ALA A 4 -18.73 -24.27 -5.81
N ALA A 5 -18.88 -24.48 -4.51
CA ALA A 5 -20.08 -24.09 -3.76
C ALA A 5 -20.12 -22.57 -3.41
N CYS A 6 -18.98 -21.89 -3.46
CA CYS A 6 -18.91 -20.44 -3.19
C CYS A 6 -19.30 -19.61 -4.43
N THR A 7 -18.92 -20.09 -5.63
CA THR A 7 -19.21 -19.38 -6.89
C THR A 7 -20.71 -19.39 -7.24
N SER A 8 -21.45 -20.42 -6.85
CA SER A 8 -22.89 -20.53 -7.16
C SER A 8 -23.75 -19.59 -6.30
N ARG A 9 -23.32 -19.23 -5.10
CA ARG A 9 -24.06 -18.29 -4.24
C ARG A 9 -23.89 -16.83 -4.66
N ILE A 10 -22.75 -16.46 -5.24
CA ILE A 10 -22.53 -15.11 -5.76
C ILE A 10 -23.36 -14.88 -7.05
N ALA A 11 -23.44 -15.87 -7.92
CA ALA A 11 -24.25 -15.80 -9.13
C ALA A 11 -25.76 -15.63 -8.83
N SER A 12 -26.27 -16.21 -7.75
CA SER A 12 -27.68 -16.10 -7.36
C SER A 12 -28.03 -14.74 -6.75
N TYR A 13 -27.06 -14.00 -6.20
CA TYR A 13 -27.29 -12.66 -5.63
C TYR A 13 -27.36 -11.56 -6.71
N ILE A 14 -26.71 -11.77 -7.85
CA ILE A 14 -26.69 -10.81 -8.98
C ILE A 14 -28.06 -10.77 -9.68
N HIS A 15 -28.84 -11.85 -9.62
CA HIS A 15 -30.16 -11.94 -10.29
C HIS A 15 -31.30 -11.18 -9.56
N LEU A 16 -31.04 -10.69 -8.36
CA LEU A 16 -32.05 -10.00 -7.52
C LEU A 16 -31.99 -8.46 -7.55
N MET A 17 -31.07 -7.86 -8.32
CA MET A 17 -30.99 -6.40 -8.46
C MET A 17 -31.20 -6.00 -9.93
N PRO A 18 -32.41 -5.57 -10.33
CA PRO A 18 -32.66 -5.08 -11.69
C PRO A 18 -31.87 -3.78 -11.91
N GLY A 19 -30.91 -3.81 -12.85
CA GLY A 19 -30.10 -2.64 -13.24
C GLY A 19 -28.59 -2.85 -13.19
N LEU A 20 -28.09 -3.98 -12.67
CA LEU A 20 -26.65 -4.31 -12.67
C LEU A 20 -26.14 -4.82 -14.01
N ASP A 21 -27.02 -5.24 -14.89
CA ASP A 21 -26.67 -5.77 -16.24
C ASP A 21 -26.13 -4.70 -17.19
N LYS A 22 -26.25 -3.41 -16.82
CA LYS A 22 -25.69 -2.28 -17.59
C LYS A 22 -24.22 -2.01 -17.27
N PHE A 23 -23.73 -2.57 -16.19
CA PHE A 23 -22.32 -2.51 -15.80
C PHE A 23 -21.81 -3.94 -16.00
N GLY A 24 -20.97 -4.17 -17.00
CA GLY A 24 -20.31 -5.48 -17.22
C GLY A 24 -19.75 -6.06 -15.91
N PRO A 25 -19.12 -7.25 -15.91
CA PRO A 25 -18.56 -7.85 -14.70
C PRO A 25 -17.75 -6.79 -13.98
N LEU A 26 -18.02 -6.60 -12.67
CA LEU A 26 -17.30 -5.63 -11.84
C LEU A 26 -15.82 -5.80 -12.16
N PRO A 27 -15.14 -4.81 -12.75
CA PRO A 27 -13.74 -4.94 -13.05
C PRO A 27 -13.06 -5.29 -11.75
N ASP A 28 -12.05 -6.17 -11.81
CA ASP A 28 -11.13 -6.37 -10.70
C ASP A 28 -10.69 -4.98 -10.27
N THR A 29 -11.25 -4.50 -9.15
CA THR A 29 -11.32 -3.07 -8.85
C THR A 29 -9.96 -2.52 -8.44
N HIS A 30 -8.97 -3.39 -8.31
CA HIS A 30 -7.60 -3.03 -7.98
C HIS A 30 -6.71 -3.06 -9.22
N LEU A 31 -6.08 -1.93 -9.52
CA LEU A 31 -5.15 -1.83 -10.64
C LEU A 31 -3.94 -2.76 -10.49
N VAL A 32 -3.46 -2.93 -9.24
CA VAL A 32 -2.45 -3.89 -8.84
C VAL A 32 -2.92 -4.58 -7.57
N PRO A 33 -2.87 -5.92 -7.46
CA PRO A 33 -3.25 -6.65 -6.25
C PRO A 33 -2.44 -6.21 -5.04
N ASP A 34 -3.06 -6.29 -3.86
CA ASP A 34 -2.35 -6.08 -2.60
C ASP A 34 -1.35 -7.21 -2.35
N VAL A 35 -0.21 -6.87 -1.77
CA VAL A 35 0.80 -7.81 -1.29
C VAL A 35 0.61 -7.95 0.21
N LEU A 36 -0.36 -8.76 0.62
CA LEU A 36 -0.76 -8.90 2.01
C LEU A 36 -0.92 -10.37 2.42
N ARG A 37 -0.45 -10.67 3.63
CA ARG A 37 -0.72 -11.92 4.36
C ARG A 37 -0.57 -11.69 5.86
N GLY A 38 -0.96 -12.65 6.67
CA GLY A 38 -0.64 -12.62 8.11
C GLY A 38 0.85 -12.74 8.39
N GLY A 39 1.31 -12.18 9.51
CA GLY A 39 2.69 -12.28 9.98
C GLY A 39 3.71 -11.39 9.29
N LEU A 40 3.27 -10.39 8.52
CA LEU A 40 4.19 -9.42 7.91
C LEU A 40 4.82 -8.51 8.96
N LYS A 41 6.10 -8.21 8.79
CA LYS A 41 6.85 -7.26 9.62
C LYS A 41 6.45 -5.82 9.29
N VAL A 42 6.35 -5.49 8.00
CA VAL A 42 5.89 -4.18 7.54
C VAL A 42 5.06 -4.28 6.28
N VAL A 43 4.03 -3.44 6.18
CA VAL A 43 3.27 -3.18 4.96
C VAL A 43 3.52 -1.73 4.56
N PHE A 44 4.04 -1.51 3.35
CA PHE A 44 4.19 -0.20 2.76
C PHE A 44 2.87 0.23 2.11
N CYS A 45 2.40 1.43 2.44
CA CYS A 45 1.17 1.98 1.89
C CYS A 45 1.47 3.24 1.09
N GLY A 46 1.28 3.16 -0.23
CA GLY A 46 1.28 4.32 -1.11
C GLY A 46 -0.02 5.12 -1.04
N THR A 47 -0.03 6.31 -1.61
CA THR A 47 -1.27 7.08 -1.79
C THR A 47 -2.11 6.44 -2.90
N ALA A 48 -1.52 6.29 -4.08
CA ALA A 48 -2.05 5.61 -5.25
C ALA A 48 -0.89 5.16 -6.17
N LEU A 49 -1.18 4.31 -7.14
CA LEU A 49 -0.21 3.99 -8.18
C LEU A 49 0.09 5.22 -9.04
N GLY A 50 1.36 5.50 -9.29
CA GLY A 50 1.74 6.45 -10.34
C GLY A 50 1.43 5.90 -11.73
N ARG A 51 1.35 6.78 -12.77
CA ARG A 51 1.01 6.39 -14.15
C ARG A 51 1.85 5.20 -14.68
N LYS A 52 3.18 5.25 -14.50
CA LYS A 52 4.08 4.14 -14.91
C LYS A 52 3.80 2.84 -14.18
N SER A 53 3.47 2.92 -12.89
CA SER A 53 3.13 1.75 -12.09
C SER A 53 1.82 1.11 -12.53
N ALA A 54 0.83 1.91 -12.91
CA ALA A 54 -0.44 1.44 -13.47
C ALA A 54 -0.24 0.78 -14.84
N GLU A 55 0.54 1.41 -15.74
CA GLU A 55 0.89 0.87 -17.06
C GLU A 55 1.60 -0.49 -16.94
N GLN A 56 2.55 -0.61 -16.02
CA GLN A 56 3.35 -1.82 -15.83
C GLN A 56 2.71 -2.83 -14.87
N LYS A 57 1.56 -2.50 -14.28
CA LYS A 57 0.86 -3.31 -13.27
C LYS A 57 1.81 -3.74 -12.14
N ALA A 58 2.63 -2.82 -11.65
CA ALA A 58 3.64 -3.09 -10.64
C ALA A 58 3.83 -1.91 -9.69
N TYR A 59 4.06 -2.20 -8.41
CA TYR A 59 4.34 -1.18 -7.40
C TYR A 59 5.65 -0.46 -7.68
N TYR A 60 5.64 0.90 -7.54
CA TYR A 60 6.82 1.76 -7.62
C TYR A 60 7.66 1.55 -8.89
N ALA A 61 7.00 1.33 -10.04
CA ALA A 61 7.66 0.95 -11.29
C ALA A 61 8.29 2.13 -12.07
N ASN A 62 8.11 3.37 -11.61
CA ASN A 62 8.78 4.50 -12.25
C ASN A 62 10.30 4.40 -12.01
N PRO A 63 11.17 4.46 -13.06
CA PRO A 63 12.62 4.37 -12.91
C PRO A 63 13.23 5.41 -11.96
N GLY A 64 12.59 6.58 -11.82
CA GLY A 64 13.00 7.62 -10.88
C GLY A 64 12.53 7.39 -9.44
N ASN A 65 11.79 6.31 -9.16
CA ASN A 65 11.33 5.99 -7.82
C ASN A 65 12.44 5.31 -7.01
N PHE A 66 12.59 5.72 -5.75
CA PHE A 66 13.67 5.25 -4.87
C PHE A 66 13.32 3.98 -4.10
N PHE A 67 12.06 3.56 -4.09
CA PHE A 67 11.56 2.48 -3.23
C PHE A 67 12.42 1.22 -3.27
N TRP A 68 12.54 0.58 -4.42
CA TRP A 68 13.22 -0.71 -4.54
C TRP A 68 14.69 -0.67 -4.16
N ARG A 69 15.40 0.38 -4.58
CA ARG A 69 16.81 0.56 -4.23
C ARG A 69 16.99 0.86 -2.75
N THR A 70 16.03 1.58 -2.13
CA THR A 70 16.08 1.91 -0.70
C THR A 70 15.84 0.67 0.14
N LEU A 71 14.91 -0.23 -0.22
CA LEU A 71 14.74 -1.50 0.50
C LEU A 71 16.03 -2.30 0.54
N HIS A 72 16.79 -2.33 -0.56
CA HIS A 72 18.07 -3.02 -0.60
C HIS A 72 19.16 -2.25 0.19
N ALA A 73 19.29 -0.95 -0.03
CA ALA A 73 20.30 -0.13 0.62
C ALA A 73 20.18 -0.13 2.16
N THR A 74 18.95 -0.19 2.69
CA THR A 74 18.66 -0.24 4.14
C THR A 74 18.67 -1.67 4.71
N GLY A 75 18.94 -2.70 3.88
CA GLY A 75 19.00 -4.09 4.33
C GLY A 75 17.65 -4.74 4.61
N LEU A 76 16.53 -4.15 4.15
CA LEU A 76 15.20 -4.77 4.22
C LEU A 76 15.06 -5.93 3.21
N THR A 77 15.81 -5.91 2.12
CA THR A 77 15.94 -7.02 1.17
C THR A 77 17.41 -7.30 0.89
N PRO A 78 17.82 -8.57 0.71
CA PRO A 78 19.21 -8.94 0.45
C PRO A 78 19.70 -8.51 -0.93
N GLU A 79 18.78 -8.22 -1.85
CA GLU A 79 19.03 -7.75 -3.20
C GLU A 79 17.97 -6.71 -3.63
N GLN A 80 18.27 -5.94 -4.67
CA GLN A 80 17.30 -5.00 -5.22
C GLN A 80 16.26 -5.75 -6.08
N ILE A 81 15.04 -5.90 -5.54
CA ILE A 81 13.91 -6.50 -6.25
C ILE A 81 13.50 -5.58 -7.41
N LYS A 82 13.16 -6.16 -8.55
CA LYS A 82 12.61 -5.42 -9.70
C LYS A 82 11.10 -5.18 -9.50
N PRO A 83 10.54 -4.07 -10.01
CA PRO A 83 9.11 -3.75 -9.80
C PRO A 83 8.15 -4.87 -10.20
N HIS A 84 8.40 -5.61 -11.29
CA HIS A 84 7.53 -6.71 -11.73
C HIS A 84 7.59 -7.95 -10.82
N ASP A 85 8.63 -8.06 -10.00
CA ASP A 85 8.79 -9.14 -9.02
C ASP A 85 8.26 -8.74 -7.63
N TYR A 86 7.39 -7.73 -7.54
CA TYR A 86 6.93 -7.12 -6.28
C TYR A 86 6.33 -8.15 -5.29
N MET A 87 5.79 -9.27 -5.76
CA MET A 87 5.29 -10.33 -4.90
C MET A 87 6.37 -10.95 -4.02
N ARG A 88 7.66 -10.86 -4.40
CA ARG A 88 8.80 -11.31 -3.60
C ARG A 88 8.97 -10.52 -2.29
N LEU A 89 8.30 -9.38 -2.11
CA LEU A 89 8.22 -8.72 -0.80
C LEU A 89 7.80 -9.69 0.29
N LEU A 90 6.89 -10.62 -0.01
CA LEU A 90 6.41 -11.60 0.96
C LEU A 90 7.52 -12.52 1.48
N ASP A 91 8.53 -12.84 0.67
CA ASP A 91 9.65 -13.70 1.05
C ASP A 91 10.49 -13.07 2.19
N HIS A 92 10.43 -11.74 2.31
CA HIS A 92 11.16 -10.95 3.30
C HIS A 92 10.29 -10.46 4.47
N GLY A 93 9.01 -10.90 4.53
CA GLY A 93 8.05 -10.44 5.53
C GLY A 93 7.58 -9.00 5.29
N LEU A 94 7.69 -8.52 4.06
CA LEU A 94 7.27 -7.20 3.62
C LEU A 94 5.97 -7.31 2.82
N GLY A 95 5.19 -6.24 2.79
CA GLY A 95 3.98 -6.14 1.98
C GLY A 95 3.82 -4.77 1.34
N ALA A 96 2.86 -4.66 0.43
CA ALA A 96 2.53 -3.40 -0.25
C ALA A 96 1.03 -3.27 -0.51
N THR A 97 0.53 -2.06 -0.36
CA THR A 97 -0.84 -1.66 -0.71
C THR A 97 -0.87 -0.17 -1.07
N ASP A 98 -2.00 0.34 -1.52
CA ASP A 98 -2.26 1.76 -1.70
C ASP A 98 -3.57 2.15 -1.02
N LEU A 99 -3.68 3.41 -0.62
CA LEU A 99 -4.89 3.98 -0.04
C LEU A 99 -5.99 4.15 -1.10
N ALA A 100 -5.61 4.56 -2.34
CA ALA A 100 -6.49 4.67 -3.49
C ALA A 100 -6.24 3.51 -4.47
N LYS A 101 -6.93 2.38 -4.29
CA LYS A 101 -6.71 1.16 -5.10
C LYS A 101 -7.33 1.21 -6.49
N ARG A 102 -8.31 2.08 -6.73
CA ARG A 102 -9.06 2.17 -7.98
C ARG A 102 -8.62 3.32 -8.88
N HIS A 103 -7.68 4.13 -8.40
CA HIS A 103 -7.21 5.33 -9.06
C HIS A 103 -5.69 5.29 -9.23
N TYR A 104 -5.19 6.03 -10.20
CA TYR A 104 -3.77 6.21 -10.41
C TYR A 104 -3.48 7.64 -10.86
N GLY A 105 -2.27 8.12 -10.64
CA GLY A 105 -1.84 9.47 -10.98
C GLY A 105 -1.02 10.11 -9.86
N ASN A 106 -0.84 11.43 -9.96
CA ASN A 106 -0.25 12.22 -8.89
C ASN A 106 -1.31 12.53 -7.82
N ASP A 107 -0.89 12.72 -6.58
CA ASP A 107 -1.79 12.99 -5.45
C ASP A 107 -2.77 14.16 -5.72
N ALA A 108 -2.32 15.20 -6.43
CA ALA A 108 -3.15 16.36 -6.78
C ALA A 108 -4.20 16.09 -7.88
N GLU A 109 -4.06 14.99 -8.62
CA GLU A 109 -4.97 14.59 -9.70
C GLU A 109 -6.05 13.63 -9.21
N LEU A 110 -5.90 13.09 -8.00
CA LEU A 110 -6.85 12.13 -7.44
C LEU A 110 -8.14 12.82 -7.01
N PRO A 111 -9.31 12.23 -7.27
CA PRO A 111 -10.55 12.71 -6.73
C PRO A 111 -10.54 12.63 -5.19
N ARG A 112 -11.29 13.52 -4.53
CA ARG A 112 -11.30 13.62 -3.06
C ARG A 112 -11.75 12.35 -2.36
N ASP A 113 -12.61 11.58 -3.00
CA ASP A 113 -13.18 10.30 -2.54
C ASP A 113 -12.37 9.07 -2.99
N ALA A 114 -11.19 9.28 -3.62
CA ALA A 114 -10.33 8.18 -4.06
C ALA A 114 -9.76 7.36 -2.88
N PHE A 115 -9.62 7.98 -1.71
CA PHE A 115 -8.97 7.37 -0.54
C PHE A 115 -9.94 6.53 0.26
N ASP A 116 -9.78 5.21 0.23
CA ASP A 116 -10.61 4.29 1.00
C ASP A 116 -9.91 3.95 2.33
N VAL A 117 -10.01 4.89 3.27
CA VAL A 117 -9.40 4.81 4.60
C VAL A 117 -9.95 3.61 5.39
N GLU A 118 -11.26 3.36 5.28
CA GLU A 118 -11.89 2.27 6.03
C GLU A 118 -11.47 0.91 5.47
N ALA A 119 -11.44 0.73 4.15
CA ALA A 119 -10.94 -0.50 3.55
C ALA A 119 -9.47 -0.77 3.93
N LEU A 120 -8.62 0.26 3.95
CA LEU A 120 -7.24 0.10 4.43
C LEU A 120 -7.22 -0.33 5.90
N ARG A 121 -8.00 0.32 6.76
CA ARG A 121 -8.09 -0.03 8.19
C ARG A 121 -8.50 -1.48 8.40
N GLN A 122 -9.51 -1.95 7.69
CA GLN A 122 -9.97 -3.34 7.75
C GLN A 122 -8.91 -4.34 7.28
N LYS A 123 -8.19 -4.04 6.20
CA LYS A 123 -7.06 -4.87 5.73
C LYS A 123 -5.99 -4.98 6.81
N ILE A 124 -5.61 -3.87 7.43
CA ILE A 124 -4.58 -3.86 8.47
C ILE A 124 -5.04 -4.61 9.72
N LEU A 125 -6.28 -4.46 10.15
CA LEU A 125 -6.83 -5.25 11.27
C LEU A 125 -6.85 -6.75 10.95
N THR A 126 -7.22 -7.13 9.73
CA THR A 126 -7.30 -8.53 9.29
C THR A 126 -5.93 -9.20 9.23
N HIS A 127 -4.93 -8.52 8.65
CA HIS A 127 -3.60 -9.11 8.44
C HIS A 127 -2.62 -8.82 9.58
N ALA A 128 -2.92 -7.84 10.44
CA ALA A 128 -2.17 -7.45 11.63
C ALA A 128 -0.64 -7.40 11.43
N PRO A 129 -0.11 -6.67 10.40
CA PRO A 129 1.32 -6.50 10.28
C PRO A 129 1.88 -5.78 11.51
N ARG A 130 3.16 -5.95 11.81
CA ARG A 130 3.77 -5.24 12.94
C ARG A 130 3.83 -3.72 12.73
N ILE A 131 4.05 -3.30 11.48
CA ILE A 131 4.15 -1.88 11.10
C ILE A 131 3.36 -1.64 9.82
N LEU A 132 2.60 -0.55 9.77
CA LEU A 132 2.09 0.07 8.55
C LEU A 132 2.91 1.31 8.26
N ALA A 133 3.65 1.33 7.15
CA ALA A 133 4.52 2.42 6.76
C ALA A 133 3.92 3.19 5.56
N PHE A 134 3.38 4.37 5.80
CA PHE A 134 2.94 5.27 4.73
C PHE A 134 4.15 5.82 3.97
N THR A 135 4.18 5.67 2.66
CA THR A 135 5.28 6.17 1.81
C THR A 135 5.05 7.61 1.34
N SER A 136 4.17 8.34 2.00
CA SER A 136 3.97 9.78 1.82
C SER A 136 3.23 10.39 3.01
N LYS A 137 3.48 11.68 3.27
CA LYS A 137 2.68 12.44 4.24
C LYS A 137 1.23 12.61 3.78
N THR A 138 0.97 12.66 2.48
CA THR A 138 -0.38 12.79 1.92
C THR A 138 -1.25 11.60 2.30
N GLY A 139 -0.76 10.38 2.08
CA GLY A 139 -1.47 9.16 2.46
C GLY A 139 -1.69 9.07 3.98
N ALA A 140 -0.67 9.37 4.77
CA ALA A 140 -0.77 9.40 6.22
C ALA A 140 -1.78 10.44 6.73
N ALA A 141 -1.76 11.64 6.16
CA ALA A 141 -2.66 12.73 6.51
C ALA A 141 -4.13 12.37 6.22
N ALA A 142 -4.39 11.79 5.04
CA ALA A 142 -5.71 11.31 4.68
C ALA A 142 -6.19 10.22 5.65
N PHE A 143 -5.33 9.26 5.99
CA PHE A 143 -5.65 8.17 6.92
C PHE A 143 -5.92 8.66 8.35
N LEU A 144 -5.11 9.61 8.83
CA LEU A 144 -5.20 10.14 10.19
C LEU A 144 -6.24 11.27 10.34
N GLY A 145 -6.82 11.77 9.24
CA GLY A 145 -7.76 12.89 9.25
C GLY A 145 -7.10 14.20 9.72
N ARG A 146 -5.82 14.41 9.42
CA ARG A 146 -5.01 15.56 9.90
C ARG A 146 -4.38 16.30 8.73
N PRO A 147 -4.10 17.62 8.86
CA PRO A 147 -3.38 18.36 7.83
C PRO A 147 -1.98 17.77 7.58
N THR A 148 -1.55 17.69 6.33
CA THR A 148 -0.23 17.14 5.93
C THR A 148 0.94 17.81 6.67
N GLY A 149 0.86 19.12 6.91
CA GLY A 149 1.88 19.88 7.63
C GLY A 149 2.03 19.49 9.10
N SER A 150 1.00 18.89 9.72
CA SER A 150 1.03 18.43 11.12
C SER A 150 1.56 17.00 11.29
N ILE A 151 1.85 16.29 10.18
CA ILE A 151 2.33 14.91 10.22
C ILE A 151 3.85 14.89 10.32
N PRO A 152 4.44 14.44 11.44
CA PRO A 152 5.87 14.22 11.52
C PRO A 152 6.29 13.00 10.70
N LEU A 153 7.54 12.95 10.25
CA LEU A 153 8.13 11.73 9.70
C LEU A 153 8.52 10.78 10.85
N GLY A 154 8.64 9.50 10.53
CA GLY A 154 8.98 8.44 11.47
C GLY A 154 7.75 7.81 12.13
N PHE A 155 7.97 7.14 13.27
CA PHE A 155 6.92 6.46 14.01
C PHE A 155 5.94 7.46 14.62
N GLN A 156 4.66 7.11 14.54
CA GLN A 156 3.55 7.89 15.10
C GLN A 156 3.17 7.34 16.49
N SER A 157 2.45 8.16 17.27
CA SER A 157 1.86 7.75 18.56
C SER A 157 0.61 6.87 18.35
N GLU A 158 -0.05 7.03 17.21
CA GLU A 158 -1.24 6.27 16.86
C GLU A 158 -0.90 4.85 16.38
N SER A 159 -1.88 3.95 16.51
CA SER A 159 -1.79 2.56 16.07
C SER A 159 -3.13 2.05 15.51
N ILE A 160 -3.11 0.92 14.83
CA ILE A 160 -4.29 0.17 14.40
C ILE A 160 -4.22 -1.20 15.08
N GLY A 161 -4.95 -1.36 16.19
CA GLY A 161 -4.76 -2.56 17.00
C GLY A 161 -3.27 -2.72 17.39
N PRO A 162 -2.64 -3.88 17.12
CA PRO A 162 -1.23 -4.11 17.42
C PRO A 162 -0.26 -3.47 16.41
N THR A 163 -0.77 -2.93 15.30
CA THR A 163 0.04 -2.39 14.21
C THR A 163 0.50 -0.96 14.50
N ARG A 164 1.80 -0.74 14.59
CA ARG A 164 2.40 0.60 14.73
C ARG A 164 2.34 1.33 13.40
N LEU A 165 2.19 2.66 13.43
CA LEU A 165 2.22 3.51 12.23
C LEU A 165 3.60 4.17 12.08
N CYS A 166 4.06 4.27 10.84
CA CYS A 166 5.28 5.00 10.48
C CYS A 166 5.01 5.83 9.22
N VAL A 167 5.55 7.03 9.14
CA VAL A 167 5.44 7.90 7.96
C VAL A 167 6.82 8.14 7.39
N LEU A 168 6.98 7.79 6.14
CA LEU A 168 8.24 7.88 5.40
C LEU A 168 8.23 9.07 4.44
N PRO A 169 9.39 9.69 4.18
CA PRO A 169 9.51 10.57 3.04
C PRO A 169 9.21 9.81 1.75
N SER A 170 8.50 10.47 0.83
CA SER A 170 8.06 9.82 -0.41
C SER A 170 9.25 9.39 -1.28
N PRO A 171 9.27 8.13 -1.76
CA PRO A 171 10.30 7.65 -2.66
C PRO A 171 10.09 8.11 -4.11
N SER A 172 9.05 8.89 -4.38
CA SER A 172 8.79 9.45 -5.71
C SER A 172 9.88 10.41 -6.14
N GLY A 173 10.33 10.31 -7.39
CA GLY A 173 11.29 11.25 -7.94
C GLY A 173 10.81 12.72 -7.93
N GLN A 174 9.49 12.95 -7.89
CA GLN A 174 8.92 14.30 -7.76
C GLN A 174 9.10 14.91 -6.37
N ALA A 175 9.25 14.07 -5.35
CA ALA A 175 9.43 14.50 -3.95
C ALA A 175 10.91 14.52 -3.52
N ARG A 176 11.85 14.46 -4.48
CA ARG A 176 13.29 14.31 -4.22
C ARG A 176 13.88 15.33 -3.25
N ILE A 177 13.39 16.56 -3.26
CA ILE A 177 13.85 17.63 -2.36
C ILE A 177 13.51 17.37 -0.90
N PHE A 178 12.56 16.50 -0.60
CA PHE A 178 12.14 16.10 0.74
C PHE A 178 12.68 14.72 1.13
N TRP A 179 13.56 14.14 0.30
CA TRP A 179 14.12 12.82 0.57
C TRP A 179 15.04 12.84 1.80
N ASP A 180 14.77 11.93 2.71
CA ASP A 180 15.58 11.69 3.90
C ASP A 180 15.69 10.18 4.12
N GLU A 181 16.86 9.64 3.81
CA GLU A 181 17.14 8.21 3.93
C GLU A 181 17.24 7.76 5.38
N THR A 182 17.54 8.67 6.32
CA THR A 182 17.68 8.32 7.75
C THR A 182 16.37 7.80 8.33
N VAL A 183 15.22 8.32 7.88
CA VAL A 183 13.89 7.85 8.31
C VAL A 183 13.61 6.44 7.79
N TRP A 184 14.06 6.12 6.57
CA TRP A 184 13.95 4.78 6.01
C TRP A 184 14.86 3.81 6.75
N GLN A 185 16.09 4.23 7.11
CA GLN A 185 17.01 3.41 7.90
C GLN A 185 16.43 3.12 9.29
N ALA A 186 15.86 4.13 9.97
CA ALA A 186 15.22 3.94 11.27
C ALA A 186 14.05 2.94 11.22
N LEU A 187 13.25 2.95 10.12
CA LEU A 187 12.25 1.91 9.89
C LEU A 187 12.90 0.54 9.71
N ALA A 188 13.95 0.45 8.89
CA ALA A 188 14.62 -0.82 8.61
C ALA A 188 15.22 -1.43 9.88
N ASP A 189 15.85 -0.63 10.73
CA ASP A 189 16.39 -1.06 12.01
C ASP A 189 15.29 -1.62 12.92
N ALA A 190 14.15 -0.93 12.98
CA ALA A 190 12.99 -1.40 13.74
C ALA A 190 12.42 -2.71 13.19
N VAL A 191 12.35 -2.88 11.86
CA VAL A 191 11.88 -4.11 11.19
C VAL A 191 12.85 -5.27 11.45
N ASN A 192 14.16 -5.03 11.35
CA ASN A 192 15.19 -6.04 11.57
C ASN A 192 15.28 -6.47 13.05
N ALA A 193 14.90 -5.61 13.98
CA ALA A 193 14.79 -5.95 15.41
C ALA A 193 13.56 -6.81 15.75
N LEU A 194 12.57 -6.94 14.86
CA LEU A 194 11.42 -7.81 15.05
C LEU A 194 11.83 -9.29 14.88
N ARG A 195 11.73 -10.05 15.96
CA ARG A 195 11.96 -11.49 15.99
C ARG A 195 10.75 -12.25 15.46
#